data_7e707a7bb8c39108f9457d70b2413fea
#
_entry.id   7e707a7bb8c39108f9457d70b2413fea
#
_cell.length_a   1.000
_cell.length_b   1.000
_cell.length_c   1.000
_cell.angle_alpha   90.00
_cell.angle_beta   90.00
_cell.angle_gamma   90.00
#
_symmetry.space_group_name_H-M   'P 1'
#
loop_
_entity.id
_entity.type
_entity.pdbx_description
1 polymer ?
#
loop_
_entity_poly.entity_id
_entity_poly.type
_entity_poly.pdbx_seq_one_letter_code
_entity_poly.pdbx_strand_id
1 'polypeptide(L)'
;MASSKLLKERIESIQDTRKITNAMYLISSSKLRKARKNYQNVLPYFTRMRDTISRVVPHLPDEPVHPFFHERQREDGDLRRAYLVLTADKGMAGSFNQNVLKLLLEKADANDRFYVCLLYTSDAA
;
A
#
# COMPACT_ATOMS: atom_id res chain seq x y z
N MET A 1 -1.07 17.22 -49.95
CA MET A 1 -2.30 17.62 -49.22
C MET A 1 -2.76 16.55 -48.16
N ALA A 2 -2.68 15.26 -48.43
CA ALA A 2 -3.03 14.21 -47.50
C ALA A 2 -2.20 14.24 -46.19
N SER A 3 -0.90 14.54 -46.25
CA SER A 3 0.00 14.61 -45.08
C SER A 3 -0.38 15.73 -44.08
N SER A 4 -0.83 16.89 -44.57
CA SER A 4 -1.21 18.00 -43.70
C SER A 4 -2.50 17.74 -42.92
N LYS A 5 -3.46 17.03 -43.51
CA LYS A 5 -4.70 16.62 -42.83
C LYS A 5 -4.43 15.62 -41.73
N LEU A 6 -3.62 14.61 -42.01
CA LEU A 6 -3.17 13.59 -41.05
C LEU A 6 -2.43 14.22 -39.84
N LEU A 7 -1.55 15.18 -40.11
CA LEU A 7 -0.84 15.92 -39.06
C LEU A 7 -1.80 16.71 -38.15
N LYS A 8 -2.80 17.36 -38.75
CA LYS A 8 -3.80 18.11 -38.00
C LYS A 8 -4.63 17.20 -37.07
N GLU A 9 -5.13 16.09 -37.60
CA GLU A 9 -5.88 15.09 -36.84
C GLU A 9 -5.04 14.53 -35.66
N ARG A 10 -3.74 14.29 -35.90
CA ARG A 10 -2.82 13.82 -34.86
C ARG A 10 -2.58 14.87 -33.77
N ILE A 11 -2.47 16.14 -34.13
CA ILE A 11 -2.34 17.26 -33.16
C ILE A 11 -3.60 17.36 -32.30
N GLU A 12 -4.79 17.30 -32.90
CA GLU A 12 -6.05 17.32 -32.18
C GLU A 12 -6.16 16.13 -31.19
N SER A 13 -5.83 14.92 -31.60
CA SER A 13 -5.81 13.74 -30.75
C SER A 13 -4.84 13.88 -29.57
N ILE A 14 -3.65 14.43 -29.80
CA ILE A 14 -2.68 14.69 -28.72
C ILE A 14 -3.19 15.76 -27.74
N GLN A 15 -3.82 16.80 -28.25
CA GLN A 15 -4.42 17.84 -27.41
C GLN A 15 -5.52 17.27 -26.51
N ASP A 16 -6.37 16.39 -27.02
CA ASP A 16 -7.43 15.77 -26.25
C ASP A 16 -6.86 14.80 -25.21
N THR A 17 -5.88 13.99 -25.57
CA THR A 17 -5.15 13.16 -24.60
C THR A 17 -4.51 13.99 -23.49
N ARG A 18 -3.94 15.16 -23.83
CA ARG A 18 -3.39 16.08 -22.83
C ARG A 18 -4.45 16.63 -21.88
N LYS A 19 -5.65 16.97 -22.38
CA LYS A 19 -6.77 17.44 -21.54
C LYS A 19 -7.19 16.35 -20.53
N ILE A 20 -7.34 15.11 -21.01
CA ILE A 20 -7.67 13.95 -20.17
C ILE A 20 -6.62 13.74 -19.09
N THR A 21 -5.34 13.71 -19.47
CA THR A 21 -4.23 13.52 -18.53
C THR A 21 -4.18 14.61 -17.46
N ASN A 22 -4.45 15.86 -17.86
CA ASN A 22 -4.48 16.98 -16.93
C ASN A 22 -5.64 16.85 -15.93
N ALA A 23 -6.82 16.42 -16.38
CA ALA A 23 -7.97 16.14 -15.51
C ALA A 23 -7.63 15.00 -14.52
N MET A 24 -7.00 13.93 -14.97
CA MET A 24 -6.55 12.82 -14.11
C MET A 24 -5.51 13.29 -13.07
N TYR A 25 -4.59 14.17 -13.47
CA TYR A 25 -3.63 14.77 -12.54
C TYR A 25 -4.31 15.56 -11.42
N LEU A 26 -5.31 16.40 -11.76
CA LEU A 26 -6.07 17.19 -10.78
C LEU A 26 -6.84 16.30 -9.79
N ILE A 27 -7.50 15.25 -10.29
CA ILE A 27 -8.23 14.28 -9.46
C ILE A 27 -7.25 13.55 -8.52
N SER A 28 -6.13 13.07 -9.05
CA SER A 28 -5.12 12.35 -8.28
C SER A 28 -4.48 13.24 -7.20
N SER A 29 -4.19 14.48 -7.53
CA SER A 29 -3.66 15.47 -6.58
C SER A 29 -4.66 15.78 -5.45
N SER A 30 -5.97 15.84 -5.77
CA SER A 30 -7.01 16.02 -4.75
C SER A 30 -7.11 14.81 -3.82
N LYS A 31 -7.09 13.59 -4.36
CA LYS A 31 -7.10 12.34 -3.58
C LYS A 31 -5.85 12.23 -2.69
N LEU A 32 -4.69 12.59 -3.21
CA LEU A 32 -3.44 12.59 -2.43
C LEU A 32 -3.52 13.54 -1.24
N ARG A 33 -4.05 14.76 -1.43
CA ARG A 33 -4.24 15.71 -0.32
C ARG A 33 -5.17 15.17 0.75
N LYS A 34 -6.29 14.54 0.35
CA LYS A 34 -7.23 13.90 1.29
C LYS A 34 -6.57 12.76 2.06
N ALA A 35 -5.84 11.89 1.37
CA ALA A 35 -5.13 10.78 1.99
C ALA A 35 -4.06 11.27 2.99
N ARG A 36 -3.28 12.28 2.62
CA ARG A 36 -2.30 12.92 3.53
C ARG A 36 -2.95 13.52 4.77
N LYS A 37 -4.07 14.21 4.62
CA LYS A 37 -4.81 14.76 5.76
C LYS A 37 -5.29 13.64 6.71
N ASN A 38 -5.84 12.57 6.17
CA ASN A 38 -6.25 11.42 6.98
C ASN A 38 -5.07 10.79 7.73
N TYR A 39 -3.95 10.60 7.05
CA TYR A 39 -2.72 10.10 7.67
C TYR A 39 -2.25 11.02 8.82
N GLN A 40 -2.19 12.33 8.59
CA GLN A 40 -1.79 13.31 9.60
C GLN A 40 -2.71 13.32 10.81
N ASN A 41 -4.00 13.06 10.62
CA ASN A 41 -4.96 12.97 11.72
C ASN A 41 -4.75 11.72 12.60
N VAL A 42 -4.34 10.62 12.01
CA VAL A 42 -4.14 9.34 12.73
C VAL A 42 -2.73 9.24 13.33
N LEU A 43 -1.75 9.87 12.73
CA LEU A 43 -0.34 9.77 13.13
C LEU A 43 -0.09 10.12 14.61
N PRO A 44 -0.65 11.20 15.19
CA PRO A 44 -0.44 11.53 16.60
C PRO A 44 -0.95 10.45 17.55
N TYR A 45 -2.10 9.84 17.22
CA TYR A 45 -2.66 8.74 18.02
C TYR A 45 -1.73 7.51 17.96
N PHE A 46 -1.30 7.13 16.76
CA PHE A 46 -0.37 6.00 16.58
C PHE A 46 0.95 6.23 17.34
N THR A 47 1.51 7.43 17.25
CA THR A 47 2.76 7.77 17.95
C THR A 47 2.59 7.66 19.46
N ARG A 48 1.53 8.22 20.02
CA ARG A 48 1.26 8.14 21.45
C ARG A 48 1.06 6.70 21.92
N MET A 49 0.33 5.90 21.16
CA MET A 49 0.11 4.49 21.47
C MET A 49 1.42 3.70 21.48
N ARG A 50 2.25 3.88 20.45
CA ARG A 50 3.58 3.28 20.36
C ARG A 50 4.47 3.68 21.54
N ASP A 51 4.50 4.96 21.89
CA ASP A 51 5.31 5.49 22.99
C ASP A 51 4.82 4.94 24.34
N THR A 52 3.51 4.78 24.51
CA THR A 52 2.93 4.15 25.70
C THR A 52 3.35 2.70 25.82
N ILE A 53 3.23 1.93 24.75
CA ILE A 53 3.67 0.52 24.71
C ILE A 53 5.16 0.43 25.02
N SER A 54 6.00 1.24 24.39
CA SER A 54 7.45 1.26 24.62
C SER A 54 7.84 1.60 26.07
N ARG A 55 7.00 2.34 26.80
CA ARG A 55 7.20 2.61 28.22
C ARG A 55 6.77 1.47 29.12
N VAL A 56 5.71 0.76 28.75
CA VAL A 56 5.14 -0.32 29.57
C VAL A 56 5.97 -1.60 29.44
N VAL A 57 6.42 -1.94 28.23
CA VAL A 57 7.13 -3.18 27.95
C VAL A 57 8.34 -3.43 28.87
N PRO A 58 9.22 -2.46 29.18
CA PRO A 58 10.36 -2.68 30.08
C PRO A 58 9.98 -2.94 31.55
N HIS A 59 8.72 -2.71 31.91
CA HIS A 59 8.22 -2.90 33.29
C HIS A 59 7.38 -4.18 33.42
N LEU A 60 7.26 -4.95 32.36
CA LEU A 60 6.60 -6.25 32.40
C LEU A 60 7.51 -7.25 33.12
N PRO A 61 6.92 -8.23 33.86
CA PRO A 61 7.68 -9.32 34.44
C PRO A 61 8.30 -10.17 33.33
N ASP A 62 9.42 -10.86 33.64
CA ASP A 62 10.17 -11.70 32.71
C ASP A 62 9.30 -12.82 32.11
N GLU A 63 8.29 -13.28 32.82
CA GLU A 63 7.25 -14.17 32.29
C GLU A 63 5.98 -13.34 32.00
N PRO A 64 5.76 -12.91 30.76
CA PRO A 64 4.59 -12.14 30.42
C PRO A 64 3.30 -12.95 30.56
N VAL A 65 2.42 -12.50 31.41
CA VAL A 65 1.12 -13.15 31.72
C VAL A 65 0.14 -13.11 30.53
N HIS A 66 0.38 -12.26 29.54
CA HIS A 66 -0.56 -12.07 28.45
C HIS A 66 -0.08 -12.67 27.13
N PRO A 67 -0.95 -13.41 26.39
CA PRO A 67 -0.58 -14.09 25.16
C PRO A 67 0.03 -13.20 24.05
N PHE A 68 -0.18 -11.88 24.09
CA PHE A 68 0.39 -10.93 23.11
C PHE A 68 1.89 -10.69 23.32
N PHE A 69 2.40 -11.00 24.51
CA PHE A 69 3.83 -10.84 24.85
C PHE A 69 4.60 -12.16 24.79
N HIS A 70 3.91 -13.28 24.61
CA HIS A 70 4.59 -14.57 24.40
C HIS A 70 5.08 -14.67 22.97
N GLU A 71 6.36 -14.92 22.79
CA GLU A 71 6.85 -15.46 21.54
C GLU A 71 6.26 -16.86 21.38
N ARG A 72 5.34 -17.02 20.44
CA ARG A 72 4.78 -18.32 20.10
C ARG A 72 5.84 -19.13 19.35
N GLN A 73 6.73 -19.76 20.10
CA GLN A 73 7.52 -20.84 19.56
C GLN A 73 6.59 -22.04 19.37
N ARG A 74 6.48 -22.52 18.15
CA ARG A 74 5.91 -23.85 17.93
C ARG A 74 6.93 -24.88 18.35
N GLU A 75 6.44 -26.02 18.83
CA GLU A 75 7.27 -27.19 19.19
C GLU A 75 8.17 -27.63 18.03
N ASP A 76 7.78 -27.32 16.78
CA ASP A 76 8.50 -27.67 15.55
C ASP A 76 9.56 -26.63 15.13
N GLY A 77 9.76 -25.55 15.88
CA GLY A 77 10.73 -24.48 15.55
C GLY A 77 10.34 -23.65 14.31
N ASP A 78 9.19 -23.89 13.70
CA ASP A 78 8.74 -23.26 12.46
C ASP A 78 7.90 -22.01 12.75
N LEU A 79 8.55 -20.86 12.73
CA LEU A 79 7.90 -19.55 12.87
C LEU A 79 7.16 -19.20 11.57
N ARG A 80 5.85 -19.37 11.57
CA ARG A 80 5.01 -18.88 10.45
C ARG A 80 4.76 -17.38 10.57
N ARG A 81 5.22 -16.63 9.60
CA ARG A 81 4.98 -15.19 9.51
C ARG A 81 3.66 -14.93 8.80
N ALA A 82 3.00 -13.86 9.20
CA ALA A 82 1.84 -13.32 8.50
C ALA A 82 2.23 -12.01 7.81
N TYR A 83 2.15 -11.97 6.50
CA TYR A 83 2.42 -10.77 5.71
C TYR A 83 1.12 -10.08 5.35
N LEU A 84 0.97 -8.83 5.75
CA LEU A 84 -0.09 -7.96 5.25
C LEU A 84 0.45 -7.16 4.07
N VAL A 85 0.00 -7.50 2.87
CA VAL A 85 0.49 -6.93 1.62
C VAL A 85 -0.46 -5.84 1.15
N LEU A 86 0.00 -4.59 1.15
CA LEU A 86 -0.76 -3.44 0.69
C LEU A 86 -0.30 -3.05 -0.71
N THR A 87 -1.18 -3.18 -1.70
CA THR A 87 -0.91 -2.83 -3.09
C THR A 87 -1.73 -1.63 -3.54
N ALA A 88 -1.41 -1.05 -4.70
CA ALA A 88 -2.18 0.03 -5.28
C ALA A 88 -3.52 -0.49 -5.80
N ASP A 89 -4.57 0.29 -5.54
CA ASP A 89 -5.97 0.01 -5.83
C ASP A 89 -6.29 0.07 -7.34
N LYS A 90 -5.64 0.97 -8.07
CA LYS A 90 -5.92 1.22 -9.50
C LYS A 90 -4.67 1.09 -10.34
N GLY A 91 -4.87 0.86 -11.63
CA GLY A 91 -3.80 0.88 -12.63
C GLY A 91 -3.04 2.21 -12.68
N MET A 92 -2.05 2.29 -13.52
CA MET A 92 -1.16 3.44 -13.72
C MET A 92 -0.29 3.80 -12.48
N ALA A 93 -0.06 2.84 -11.59
CA ALA A 93 0.85 2.97 -10.45
C ALA A 93 2.32 2.66 -10.80
N GLY A 94 2.66 2.58 -12.08
CA GLY A 94 4.00 2.20 -12.54
C GLY A 94 4.40 0.80 -12.03
N SER A 95 5.63 0.67 -11.58
CA SER A 95 6.18 -0.59 -11.05
C SER A 95 5.88 -0.84 -9.57
N PHE A 96 5.05 -0.02 -8.92
CA PHE A 96 4.83 -0.10 -7.47
C PHE A 96 4.37 -1.51 -7.03
N ASN A 97 3.31 -2.05 -7.64
CA ASN A 97 2.79 -3.38 -7.27
C ASN A 97 3.81 -4.48 -7.54
N GLN A 98 4.53 -4.41 -8.66
CA GLN A 98 5.60 -5.35 -9.02
C GLN A 98 6.72 -5.35 -7.98
N ASN A 99 7.15 -4.17 -7.54
CA ASN A 99 8.21 -4.02 -6.54
C ASN A 99 7.77 -4.57 -5.17
N VAL A 100 6.51 -4.35 -4.78
CA VAL A 100 5.95 -4.92 -3.55
C VAL A 100 5.93 -6.44 -3.61
N LEU A 101 5.47 -7.03 -4.71
CA LEU A 101 5.45 -8.48 -4.89
C LEU A 101 6.85 -9.08 -4.93
N LYS A 102 7.79 -8.43 -5.60
CA LYS A 102 9.19 -8.86 -5.62
C LYS A 102 9.78 -8.89 -4.21
N LEU A 103 9.59 -7.82 -3.44
CA LEU A 103 10.05 -7.75 -2.05
C LEU A 103 9.39 -8.83 -1.18
N LEU A 104 8.13 -9.14 -1.41
CA LEU A 104 7.43 -10.21 -0.72
C LEU A 104 8.06 -11.56 -1.02
N LEU A 105 8.28 -11.89 -2.29
CA LEU A 105 8.89 -13.15 -2.72
C LEU A 105 10.33 -13.32 -2.22
N GLU A 106 11.07 -12.23 -2.05
CA GLU A 106 12.43 -12.27 -1.49
C GLU A 106 12.45 -12.58 0.01
N LYS A 107 11.36 -12.30 0.74
CA LYS A 107 11.31 -12.42 2.21
C LYS A 107 10.44 -13.56 2.73
N ALA A 108 9.59 -14.09 1.88
CA ALA A 108 8.57 -15.06 2.26
C ALA A 108 9.06 -16.49 2.13
N ASP A 109 8.71 -17.30 3.11
CA ASP A 109 8.92 -18.74 3.11
C ASP A 109 7.63 -19.49 2.69
N ALA A 110 7.75 -20.74 2.28
CA ALA A 110 6.63 -21.56 1.79
C ALA A 110 5.52 -21.77 2.84
N ASN A 111 5.84 -21.68 4.12
CA ASN A 111 4.90 -21.87 5.23
C ASN A 111 4.23 -20.59 5.70
N ASP A 112 4.63 -19.42 5.16
CA ASP A 112 4.09 -18.12 5.55
C ASP A 112 2.66 -17.91 5.06
N ARG A 113 1.93 -17.01 5.73
CA ARG A 113 0.57 -16.63 5.34
C ARG A 113 0.54 -15.24 4.77
N PHE A 114 -0.22 -15.08 3.67
CA PHE A 114 -0.34 -13.81 2.95
C PHE A 114 -1.76 -13.29 3.04
N TYR A 115 -1.89 -12.05 3.49
CA TYR A 115 -3.14 -11.28 3.48
C TYR A 115 -2.96 -10.12 2.52
N VAL A 116 -3.50 -10.24 1.32
CA VAL A 116 -3.38 -9.22 0.28
C VAL A 116 -4.57 -8.29 0.38
N CYS A 117 -4.31 -7.02 0.68
CA CYS A 117 -5.31 -5.97 0.68
C CYS A 117 -5.32 -5.32 -0.72
N LEU A 118 -6.20 -5.81 -1.57
CA LEU A 118 -6.54 -5.21 -2.86
C LEU A 118 -7.88 -4.51 -2.69
N LEU A 119 -7.91 -3.19 -2.78
CA LEU A 119 -9.17 -2.44 -2.81
C LEU A 119 -9.92 -2.60 -4.15
N TYR A 120 -9.38 -3.41 -5.06
CA TYR A 120 -9.83 -3.50 -6.46
C TYR A 120 -10.86 -4.60 -6.72
N THR A 121 -11.49 -5.21 -5.74
CA THR A 121 -12.38 -6.34 -6.01
C THR A 121 -13.85 -5.98 -6.25
N SER A 122 -14.26 -4.71 -6.14
CA SER A 122 -15.69 -4.36 -6.22
C SER A 122 -16.16 -3.81 -7.56
N ASP A 123 -15.28 -3.36 -8.45
CA ASP A 123 -15.68 -2.65 -9.69
C ASP A 123 -15.40 -3.44 -10.97
N ALA A 124 -15.11 -4.73 -10.89
CA ALA A 124 -14.87 -5.62 -12.02
C ALA A 124 -16.06 -6.57 -12.29
N ALA A 125 -17.26 -6.18 -11.88
CA ALA A 125 -18.50 -6.89 -12.17
C ALA A 125 -19.37 -6.07 -13.14
#